data_f4431ac88abea1a28008a2ca910c915a
#
_entry.id   f4431ac88abea1a28008a2ca910c915a
#
_cell.length_a   1.000
_cell.length_b   1.000
_cell.length_c   1.000
_cell.angle_alpha   90.00
_cell.angle_beta   90.00
_cell.angle_gamma   90.00
#
_symmetry.space_group_name_H-M   'P 1'
#
loop_
_entity.id
_entity.type
_entity.pdbx_description
1 polymer ?
#
loop_
_entity_poly.entity_id
_entity_poly.type
_entity_poly.pdbx_seq_one_letter_code
_entity_poly.pdbx_strand_id
1 'polypeptide(L)'
;MARLDAVLWDMDGTLLDSEKLWDMALRELAGQYGRELTGAVRHALIGASGPNAFRILFDGLGIEHTLEAVEEAAEWMEARVTELFQGPVPWRPGARETLDLVRAAGVPMALVTNTKRSLAEYGLDTIGREYFGATVCADEVPHGKPAPDVYLRAAELLGVVPGHAVAIEDSPTGSIAAQAAGCALLVVPCEVPVPDAPGRTFRDSLVGLELTHLEDLVRVHANS
;
A
#
# COMPACT_ATOMS: atom_id res chain seq x y z
N MET A 1 24.30 -16.59 7.49
CA MET A 1 23.64 -16.25 6.22
C MET A 1 22.34 -15.54 6.56
N ALA A 2 22.04 -14.41 5.92
CA ALA A 2 20.77 -13.71 6.13
C ALA A 2 19.62 -14.66 5.74
N ARG A 3 18.60 -14.73 6.59
CA ARG A 3 17.43 -15.59 6.45
C ARG A 3 16.21 -14.69 6.24
N LEU A 4 15.23 -15.17 5.51
CA LEU A 4 13.91 -14.52 5.45
C LEU A 4 13.17 -14.77 6.76
N ASP A 5 13.00 -13.72 7.58
CA ASP A 5 12.36 -13.81 8.89
C ASP A 5 10.90 -13.33 8.84
N ALA A 6 10.53 -12.47 7.88
CA ALA A 6 9.16 -12.02 7.67
C ALA A 6 8.91 -11.48 6.25
N VAL A 7 7.63 -11.41 5.87
CA VAL A 7 7.16 -10.66 4.68
C VAL A 7 6.18 -9.58 5.13
N LEU A 8 6.45 -8.34 4.73
CA LEU A 8 5.66 -7.15 5.05
C LEU A 8 4.92 -6.70 3.78
N TRP A 9 3.61 -6.81 3.81
CA TRP A 9 2.76 -6.63 2.65
C TRP A 9 2.10 -5.26 2.65
N ASP A 10 2.28 -4.50 1.61
CA ASP A 10 1.33 -3.43 1.31
C ASP A 10 -0.02 -4.03 0.89
N MET A 11 -1.09 -3.23 0.98
CA MET A 11 -2.46 -3.65 0.71
C MET A 11 -2.95 -3.18 -0.66
N ASP A 12 -3.05 -1.87 -0.82
CA ASP A 12 -3.74 -1.20 -1.93
C ASP A 12 -2.87 -1.17 -3.18
N GLY A 13 -3.25 -1.88 -4.23
CA GLY A 13 -2.43 -2.04 -5.44
C GLY A 13 -1.41 -3.18 -5.37
N THR A 14 -1.18 -3.75 -4.18
CA THR A 14 -0.26 -4.88 -3.95
C THR A 14 -1.01 -6.20 -3.75
N LEU A 15 -1.85 -6.31 -2.74
CA LEU A 15 -2.69 -7.47 -2.48
C LEU A 15 -4.05 -7.34 -3.15
N LEU A 16 -4.66 -6.17 -3.05
CA LEU A 16 -5.98 -5.85 -3.58
C LEU A 16 -5.90 -4.84 -4.73
N ASP A 17 -6.73 -5.02 -5.75
CA ASP A 17 -6.93 -4.07 -6.86
C ASP A 17 -7.93 -2.98 -6.43
N SER A 18 -7.64 -2.34 -5.30
CA SER A 18 -8.49 -1.34 -4.66
C SER A 18 -8.35 0.06 -5.27
N GLU A 19 -7.30 0.32 -6.03
CA GLU A 19 -7.08 1.60 -6.72
C GLU A 19 -8.25 1.99 -7.63
N LYS A 20 -8.94 1.01 -8.21
CA LYS A 20 -10.17 1.24 -8.98
C LYS A 20 -11.32 1.81 -8.15
N LEU A 21 -11.42 1.40 -6.89
CA LEU A 21 -12.45 1.92 -5.96
C LEU A 21 -12.16 3.36 -5.59
N TRP A 22 -10.90 3.68 -5.35
CA TRP A 22 -10.46 5.06 -5.15
C TRP A 22 -10.70 5.94 -6.37
N ASP A 23 -10.40 5.44 -7.58
CA ASP A 23 -10.67 6.17 -8.83
C ASP A 23 -12.16 6.45 -9.02
N MET A 24 -13.03 5.48 -8.73
CA MET A 24 -14.48 5.65 -8.79
C MET A 24 -14.94 6.77 -7.83
N ALA A 25 -14.53 6.70 -6.56
CA ALA A 25 -14.90 7.72 -5.58
C ALA A 25 -14.39 9.13 -5.94
N LEU A 26 -13.15 9.23 -6.42
CA LEU A 26 -12.58 10.51 -6.85
C LEU A 26 -13.33 11.12 -8.06
N ARG A 27 -13.75 10.29 -9.02
CA ARG A 27 -14.55 10.75 -10.17
C ARG A 27 -15.92 11.21 -9.74
N GLU A 28 -16.57 10.49 -8.83
CA GLU A 28 -17.86 10.86 -8.28
C GLU A 28 -17.77 12.18 -7.49
N LEU A 29 -16.73 12.35 -6.67
CA LEU A 29 -16.48 13.59 -5.94
C LEU A 29 -16.25 14.77 -6.90
N ALA A 30 -15.43 14.61 -7.92
CA ALA A 30 -15.23 15.64 -8.94
C ALA A 30 -16.56 16.01 -9.63
N GLY A 31 -17.41 15.01 -9.91
CA GLY A 31 -18.75 15.21 -10.48
C GLY A 31 -19.68 16.04 -9.59
N GLN A 32 -19.59 15.96 -8.26
CA GLN A 32 -20.37 16.79 -7.33
C GLN A 32 -20.02 18.27 -7.47
N TYR A 33 -18.78 18.58 -7.81
CA TYR A 33 -18.33 19.95 -8.10
C TYR A 33 -18.58 20.37 -9.55
N GLY A 34 -19.27 19.54 -10.36
CA GLY A 34 -19.50 19.81 -11.77
C GLY A 34 -18.20 19.79 -12.60
N ARG A 35 -17.22 19.03 -12.17
CA ARG A 35 -15.89 18.90 -12.78
C ARG A 35 -15.64 17.47 -13.24
N GLU A 36 -14.67 17.31 -14.14
CA GLU A 36 -14.19 16.01 -14.59
C GLU A 36 -12.78 15.76 -14.02
N LEU A 37 -12.57 14.59 -13.44
CA LEU A 37 -11.24 14.16 -12.99
C LEU A 37 -10.39 13.79 -14.21
N THR A 38 -9.43 14.63 -14.56
CA THR A 38 -8.51 14.38 -15.67
C THR A 38 -7.48 13.30 -15.30
N GLY A 39 -6.95 12.60 -16.31
CA GLY A 39 -5.88 11.61 -16.08
C GLY A 39 -4.63 12.21 -15.42
N ALA A 40 -4.29 13.46 -15.71
CA ALA A 40 -3.15 14.15 -15.10
C ALA A 40 -3.37 14.37 -13.59
N VAL A 41 -4.57 14.82 -13.18
CA VAL A 41 -4.91 15.00 -11.76
C VAL A 41 -4.94 13.63 -11.05
N ARG A 42 -5.56 12.63 -11.68
CA ARG A 42 -5.59 11.26 -11.12
C ARG A 42 -4.18 10.73 -10.89
N HIS A 43 -3.29 10.90 -11.86
CA HIS A 43 -1.89 10.47 -11.74
C HIS A 43 -1.15 11.18 -10.58
N ALA A 44 -1.38 12.47 -10.39
CA ALA A 44 -0.79 13.24 -9.30
C ALA A 44 -1.31 12.85 -7.91
N LEU A 45 -2.50 12.23 -7.84
CA LEU A 45 -3.10 11.75 -6.59
C LEU A 45 -2.57 10.40 -6.14
N ILE A 46 -1.98 9.61 -7.04
CA ILE A 46 -1.50 8.26 -6.70
C ILE A 46 -0.35 8.37 -5.69
N GLY A 47 -0.51 7.67 -4.57
CA GLY A 47 0.44 7.71 -3.46
C GLY A 47 0.37 8.98 -2.58
N ALA A 48 -0.48 9.95 -2.94
CA ALA A 48 -0.77 11.07 -2.06
C ALA A 48 -1.77 10.67 -0.97
N SER A 49 -1.63 11.21 0.20
CA SER A 49 -2.53 10.93 1.33
C SER A 49 -2.87 12.18 2.13
N GLY A 50 -3.97 12.09 2.89
CA GLY A 50 -4.42 13.13 3.80
C GLY A 50 -4.63 14.50 3.13
N PRO A 51 -4.33 15.61 3.81
CA PRO A 51 -4.58 16.97 3.31
C PRO A 51 -3.88 17.28 1.98
N ASN A 52 -2.73 16.65 1.71
CA ASN A 52 -2.02 16.87 0.46
C ASN A 52 -2.77 16.30 -0.75
N ALA A 53 -3.45 15.17 -0.61
CA ALA A 53 -4.27 14.61 -1.68
C ALA A 53 -5.42 15.53 -2.05
N PHE A 54 -6.14 16.11 -1.07
CA PHE A 54 -7.23 17.06 -1.33
C PHE A 54 -6.73 18.36 -1.93
N ARG A 55 -5.55 18.86 -1.53
CA ARG A 55 -4.94 20.03 -2.18
C ARG A 55 -4.68 19.77 -3.66
N ILE A 56 -4.05 18.62 -4.00
CA ILE A 56 -3.81 18.23 -5.39
C ILE A 56 -5.12 18.11 -6.16
N LEU A 57 -6.14 17.49 -5.56
CA LEU A 57 -7.45 17.33 -6.18
C LEU A 57 -8.09 18.68 -6.50
N PHE A 58 -8.21 19.57 -5.52
CA PHE A 58 -8.88 20.88 -5.66
C PHE A 58 -8.12 21.79 -6.61
N ASP A 59 -6.79 21.86 -6.50
CA ASP A 59 -5.97 22.61 -7.46
C ASP A 59 -6.19 22.09 -8.89
N GLY A 60 -6.20 20.77 -9.06
CA GLY A 60 -6.40 20.14 -10.36
C GLY A 60 -7.80 20.30 -10.94
N LEU A 61 -8.82 20.43 -10.08
CA LEU A 61 -10.21 20.71 -10.48
C LEU A 61 -10.52 22.22 -10.64
N GLY A 62 -9.59 23.10 -10.27
CA GLY A 62 -9.79 24.54 -10.26
C GLY A 62 -10.83 24.99 -9.23
N ILE A 63 -10.83 24.37 -8.05
CA ILE A 63 -11.72 24.63 -6.93
C ILE A 63 -10.91 25.28 -5.80
N GLU A 64 -11.49 26.30 -5.16
CA GLU A 64 -10.88 26.87 -3.97
C GLU A 64 -10.90 25.87 -2.81
N HIS A 65 -9.75 25.55 -2.23
CA HIS A 65 -9.64 24.64 -1.10
C HIS A 65 -9.68 25.41 0.22
N THR A 66 -10.88 25.70 0.69
CA THR A 66 -11.08 26.15 2.07
C THR A 66 -10.96 24.96 3.02
N LEU A 67 -10.68 25.23 4.30
CA LEU A 67 -10.60 24.15 5.31
C LEU A 67 -11.92 23.35 5.35
N GLU A 68 -13.05 24.05 5.36
CA GLU A 68 -14.38 23.46 5.37
C GLU A 68 -14.62 22.54 4.15
N ALA A 69 -14.30 23.01 2.93
CA ALA A 69 -14.46 22.21 1.72
C ALA A 69 -13.58 20.95 1.71
N VAL A 70 -12.37 21.05 2.28
CA VAL A 70 -11.46 19.89 2.43
C VAL A 70 -12.02 18.88 3.44
N GLU A 71 -12.56 19.35 4.57
CA GLU A 71 -13.16 18.48 5.59
C GLU A 71 -14.41 17.76 5.04
N GLU A 72 -15.32 18.48 4.37
CA GLU A 72 -16.51 17.90 3.73
C GLU A 72 -16.13 16.85 2.66
N ALA A 73 -15.15 17.16 1.82
CA ALA A 73 -14.67 16.24 0.80
C ALA A 73 -14.03 15.00 1.40
N ALA A 74 -13.28 15.15 2.50
CA ALA A 74 -12.64 14.04 3.21
C ALA A 74 -13.68 13.10 3.84
N GLU A 75 -14.70 13.66 4.51
CA GLU A 75 -15.79 12.88 5.10
C GLU A 75 -16.59 12.15 4.02
N TRP A 76 -16.91 12.82 2.92
CA TRP A 76 -17.62 12.20 1.81
C TRP A 76 -16.81 11.08 1.17
N MET A 77 -15.51 11.31 0.92
CA MET A 77 -14.61 10.29 0.37
C MET A 77 -14.52 9.07 1.27
N GLU A 78 -14.36 9.28 2.59
CA GLU A 78 -14.29 8.18 3.56
C GLU A 78 -15.58 7.35 3.54
N ALA A 79 -16.75 8.00 3.56
CA ALA A 79 -18.03 7.31 3.48
C ALA A 79 -18.18 6.54 2.16
N ARG A 80 -17.87 7.18 1.03
CA ARG A 80 -18.05 6.57 -0.29
C ARG A 80 -17.10 5.41 -0.54
N VAL A 81 -15.82 5.56 -0.17
CA VAL A 81 -14.85 4.47 -0.30
C VAL A 81 -15.23 3.30 0.62
N THR A 82 -15.72 3.59 1.84
CA THR A 82 -16.24 2.55 2.74
C THR A 82 -17.38 1.75 2.09
N GLU A 83 -18.35 2.42 1.46
CA GLU A 83 -19.42 1.72 0.73
C GLU A 83 -18.88 0.83 -0.39
N LEU A 84 -17.90 1.33 -1.15
CA LEU A 84 -17.29 0.57 -2.24
C LEU A 84 -16.52 -0.66 -1.72
N PHE A 85 -15.83 -0.53 -0.59
CA PHE A 85 -15.10 -1.64 0.05
C PHE A 85 -16.02 -2.70 0.69
N GLN A 86 -17.31 -2.39 0.96
CA GLN A 86 -18.30 -3.39 1.38
C GLN A 86 -18.65 -4.38 0.26
N GLY A 87 -18.33 -4.05 -0.98
CA GLY A 87 -18.40 -4.95 -2.12
C GLY A 87 -17.16 -5.85 -2.23
N PRO A 88 -17.18 -6.80 -3.19
CA PRO A 88 -16.01 -7.64 -3.43
C PRO A 88 -14.84 -6.81 -4.00
N VAL A 89 -13.74 -6.75 -3.28
CA VAL A 89 -12.51 -6.12 -3.77
C VAL A 89 -11.69 -7.16 -4.50
N PRO A 90 -11.36 -6.96 -5.79
CA PRO A 90 -10.57 -7.92 -6.56
C PRO A 90 -9.15 -8.07 -5.99
N TRP A 91 -8.62 -9.27 -6.06
CA TRP A 91 -7.23 -9.55 -5.76
C TRP A 91 -6.32 -9.11 -6.90
N ARG A 92 -5.12 -8.69 -6.54
CA ARG A 92 -4.05 -8.54 -7.54
C ARG A 92 -3.59 -9.92 -8.04
N PRO A 93 -3.17 -10.04 -9.32
CA PRO A 93 -2.76 -11.31 -9.88
C PRO A 93 -1.62 -11.97 -9.10
N GLY A 94 -1.83 -13.21 -8.62
CA GLY A 94 -0.85 -13.99 -7.86
C GLY A 94 -0.74 -13.63 -6.38
N ALA A 95 -1.49 -12.62 -5.88
CA ALA A 95 -1.35 -12.18 -4.50
C ALA A 95 -1.83 -13.24 -3.50
N ARG A 96 -2.98 -13.85 -3.73
CA ARG A 96 -3.52 -14.88 -2.86
C ARG A 96 -2.63 -16.11 -2.81
N GLU A 97 -2.19 -16.59 -3.97
CA GLU A 97 -1.31 -17.74 -4.10
C GLU A 97 0.02 -17.50 -3.39
N THR A 98 0.52 -16.26 -3.44
CA THR A 98 1.79 -15.92 -2.76
C THR A 98 1.60 -15.82 -1.24
N LEU A 99 0.48 -15.28 -0.75
CA LEU A 99 0.16 -15.33 0.69
C LEU A 99 0.08 -16.78 1.19
N ASP A 100 -0.61 -17.66 0.45
CA ASP A 100 -0.71 -19.08 0.79
C ASP A 100 0.68 -19.77 0.80
N LEU A 101 1.53 -19.44 -0.16
CA LEU A 101 2.91 -19.94 -0.25
C LEU A 101 3.74 -19.55 0.99
N VAL A 102 3.71 -18.26 1.35
CA VAL A 102 4.48 -17.74 2.50
C VAL A 102 3.94 -18.31 3.82
N ARG A 103 2.62 -18.41 3.96
CA ARG A 103 1.97 -19.05 5.11
C ARG A 103 2.35 -20.53 5.25
N ALA A 104 2.32 -21.29 4.15
CA ALA A 104 2.70 -22.70 4.13
C ALA A 104 4.16 -22.92 4.52
N ALA A 105 5.03 -21.96 4.23
CA ALA A 105 6.44 -21.97 4.65
C ALA A 105 6.63 -21.59 6.12
N GLY A 106 5.57 -21.16 6.83
CA GLY A 106 5.65 -20.74 8.23
C GLY A 106 6.40 -19.43 8.44
N VAL A 107 6.53 -18.60 7.39
CA VAL A 107 7.17 -17.27 7.48
C VAL A 107 6.15 -16.28 8.02
N PRO A 108 6.45 -15.54 9.11
CA PRO A 108 5.57 -14.49 9.64
C PRO A 108 5.27 -13.42 8.61
N MET A 109 4.04 -12.90 8.64
CA MET A 109 3.58 -11.85 7.75
C MET A 109 2.95 -10.69 8.51
N ALA A 110 3.12 -9.47 8.02
CA ALA A 110 2.35 -8.33 8.48
C ALA A 110 1.74 -7.57 7.29
N LEU A 111 0.56 -6.98 7.51
CA LEU A 111 -0.04 -6.01 6.60
C LEU A 111 0.45 -4.61 7.00
N VAL A 112 0.86 -3.80 6.01
CA VAL A 112 1.43 -2.46 6.22
C VAL A 112 0.85 -1.51 5.18
N THR A 113 -0.10 -0.66 5.58
CA THR A 113 -0.83 0.20 4.65
C THR A 113 -0.88 1.66 5.07
N ASN A 114 -1.00 2.58 4.08
CA ASN A 114 -1.34 3.98 4.32
C ASN A 114 -2.85 4.21 4.51
N THR A 115 -3.66 3.19 4.29
CA THR A 115 -5.10 3.24 4.53
C THR A 115 -5.37 3.27 6.04
N LYS A 116 -6.34 4.09 6.47
CA LYS A 116 -6.75 4.16 7.87
C LYS A 116 -7.35 2.85 8.35
N ARG A 117 -7.22 2.55 9.63
CA ARG A 117 -7.72 1.32 10.26
C ARG A 117 -9.18 1.03 9.93
N SER A 118 -10.05 2.03 10.03
CA SER A 118 -11.49 1.87 9.76
C SER A 118 -11.80 1.30 8.38
N LEU A 119 -11.01 1.68 7.36
CA LEU A 119 -11.15 1.22 5.98
C LEU A 119 -10.34 -0.06 5.72
N ALA A 120 -9.15 -0.18 6.30
CA ALA A 120 -8.31 -1.36 6.14
C ALA A 120 -8.97 -2.64 6.68
N GLU A 121 -9.90 -2.54 7.63
CA GLU A 121 -10.68 -3.67 8.13
C GLU A 121 -11.48 -4.38 7.01
N TYR A 122 -12.09 -3.64 6.10
CA TYR A 122 -12.81 -4.22 4.95
C TYR A 122 -11.84 -4.93 3.98
N GLY A 123 -10.64 -4.38 3.77
CA GLY A 123 -9.59 -5.06 3.02
C GLY A 123 -9.16 -6.36 3.71
N LEU A 124 -8.98 -6.33 5.03
CA LEU A 124 -8.65 -7.50 5.84
C LEU A 124 -9.75 -8.56 5.84
N ASP A 125 -11.02 -8.18 5.79
CA ASP A 125 -12.13 -9.12 5.66
C ASP A 125 -12.10 -9.84 4.30
N THR A 126 -11.65 -9.16 3.24
CA THR A 126 -11.46 -9.77 1.92
C THR A 126 -10.22 -10.67 1.87
N ILE A 127 -9.10 -10.22 2.45
CA ILE A 127 -7.80 -10.93 2.41
C ILE A 127 -7.82 -12.15 3.34
N GLY A 128 -8.34 -11.99 4.54
CA GLY A 128 -8.25 -12.94 5.65
C GLY A 128 -7.21 -12.48 6.68
N ARG A 129 -7.71 -12.07 7.83
CA ARG A 129 -6.88 -11.56 8.94
C ARG A 129 -5.89 -12.61 9.45
N GLU A 130 -6.24 -13.88 9.32
CA GLU A 130 -5.45 -15.02 9.77
C GLU A 130 -4.12 -15.23 9.03
N TYR A 131 -3.88 -14.50 7.95
CA TYR A 131 -2.56 -14.48 7.30
C TYR A 131 -1.52 -13.71 8.10
N PHE A 132 -1.94 -12.74 8.90
CA PHE A 132 -1.06 -11.74 9.48
C PHE A 132 -0.89 -11.90 10.99
N GLY A 133 0.37 -11.95 11.45
CA GLY A 133 0.73 -11.83 12.86
C GLY A 133 0.65 -10.40 13.38
N ALA A 134 0.70 -9.41 12.48
CA ALA A 134 0.53 -8.00 12.78
C ALA A 134 -0.11 -7.25 11.60
N THR A 135 -0.81 -6.15 11.89
CA THR A 135 -1.33 -5.21 10.89
C THR A 135 -1.06 -3.80 11.36
N VAL A 136 -0.53 -2.94 10.49
CA VAL A 136 -0.20 -1.54 10.79
C VAL A 136 -0.80 -0.62 9.74
N CYS A 137 -1.62 0.33 10.19
CA CYS A 137 -2.26 1.36 9.38
C CYS A 137 -1.62 2.74 9.63
N ALA A 138 -1.78 3.67 8.68
CA ALA A 138 -1.13 4.99 8.78
C ALA A 138 -1.54 5.79 10.01
N ASP A 139 -2.77 5.64 10.49
CA ASP A 139 -3.31 6.33 11.67
C ASP A 139 -2.85 5.71 13.02
N GLU A 140 -2.03 4.65 12.98
CA GLU A 140 -1.47 3.97 14.16
C GLU A 140 0.01 4.32 14.41
N VAL A 141 0.58 5.17 13.57
CA VAL A 141 1.98 5.60 13.65
C VAL A 141 2.08 7.12 13.52
N PRO A 142 3.17 7.74 13.97
CA PRO A 142 3.35 9.19 13.85
C PRO A 142 3.32 9.68 12.40
N HIS A 143 3.91 8.93 11.47
CA HIS A 143 3.99 9.30 10.06
C HIS A 143 3.75 8.08 9.17
N GLY A 144 2.78 8.18 8.25
CA GLY A 144 2.56 7.20 7.20
C GLY A 144 3.64 7.25 6.11
N LYS A 145 3.59 6.30 5.15
CA LYS A 145 4.48 6.31 3.99
C LYS A 145 4.45 7.69 3.29
N PRO A 146 5.58 8.27 2.91
CA PRO A 146 6.90 7.66 2.69
C PRO A 146 7.81 7.55 3.92
N ALA A 147 7.34 7.93 5.12
CA ALA A 147 8.11 7.69 6.33
C ALA A 147 8.17 6.17 6.64
N PRO A 148 9.26 5.70 7.28
CA PRO A 148 9.46 4.27 7.54
C PRO A 148 8.61 3.70 8.68
N ASP A 149 7.89 4.54 9.41
CA ASP A 149 7.28 4.23 10.72
C ASP A 149 6.38 3.00 10.66
N VAL A 150 5.55 2.86 9.61
CA VAL A 150 4.63 1.71 9.45
C VAL A 150 5.40 0.39 9.30
N TYR A 151 6.51 0.38 8.53
CA TYR A 151 7.34 -0.81 8.34
C TYR A 151 8.16 -1.14 9.58
N LEU A 152 8.73 -0.13 10.24
CA LEU A 152 9.46 -0.30 11.51
C LEU A 152 8.53 -0.86 12.59
N ARG A 153 7.30 -0.34 12.68
CA ARG A 153 6.30 -0.82 13.62
C ARG A 153 5.88 -2.27 13.34
N ALA A 154 5.71 -2.63 12.08
CA ALA A 154 5.37 -3.99 11.69
C ALA A 154 6.49 -4.98 12.05
N ALA A 155 7.75 -4.62 11.76
CA ALA A 155 8.91 -5.43 12.13
C ALA A 155 9.03 -5.60 13.65
N GLU A 156 8.81 -4.53 14.42
CA GLU A 156 8.77 -4.57 15.89
C GLU A 156 7.71 -5.53 16.42
N LEU A 157 6.48 -5.44 15.90
CA LEU A 157 5.36 -6.31 16.31
C LEU A 157 5.60 -7.78 16.00
N LEU A 158 6.30 -8.08 14.90
CA LEU A 158 6.71 -9.44 14.55
C LEU A 158 7.98 -9.90 15.27
N GLY A 159 8.70 -9.00 15.95
CA GLY A 159 9.97 -9.31 16.61
C GLY A 159 11.12 -9.61 15.65
N VAL A 160 11.11 -9.00 14.46
CA VAL A 160 12.12 -9.22 13.41
C VAL A 160 12.96 -7.96 13.14
N VAL A 161 14.16 -8.16 12.63
CA VAL A 161 15.01 -7.06 12.14
C VAL A 161 14.55 -6.69 10.74
N PRO A 162 14.30 -5.40 10.41
CA PRO A 162 13.84 -4.99 9.09
C PRO A 162 14.68 -5.52 7.93
N GLY A 163 16.01 -5.55 8.05
CA GLY A 163 16.93 -6.08 7.03
C GLY A 163 16.80 -7.59 6.77
N HIS A 164 16.05 -8.31 7.60
CA HIS A 164 15.70 -9.72 7.40
C HIS A 164 14.27 -9.92 6.91
N ALA A 165 13.56 -8.84 6.65
CA ALA A 165 12.22 -8.86 6.08
C ALA A 165 12.21 -8.40 4.63
N VAL A 166 11.30 -8.98 3.84
CA VAL A 166 10.97 -8.49 2.50
C VAL A 166 9.71 -7.66 2.59
N ALA A 167 9.78 -6.40 2.16
CA ALA A 167 8.60 -5.60 1.87
C ALA A 167 8.15 -5.84 0.42
N ILE A 168 6.85 -5.98 0.19
CA ILE A 168 6.26 -6.10 -1.15
C ILE A 168 5.35 -4.90 -1.34
N GLU A 169 5.60 -4.13 -2.42
CA GLU A 169 5.05 -2.81 -2.68
C GLU A 169 4.74 -2.59 -4.15
N ASP A 170 3.81 -1.68 -4.45
CA ASP A 170 3.44 -1.30 -5.80
C ASP A 170 3.79 0.16 -6.14
N SER A 171 4.02 0.99 -5.13
CA SER A 171 4.05 2.46 -5.23
C SER A 171 5.43 3.08 -4.96
N PRO A 172 5.72 4.27 -5.54
CA PRO A 172 6.92 5.03 -5.19
C PRO A 172 6.99 5.38 -3.71
N THR A 173 5.87 5.78 -3.12
CA THR A 173 5.75 6.22 -1.73
C THR A 173 6.06 5.09 -0.76
N GLY A 174 5.47 3.92 -0.99
CA GLY A 174 5.71 2.74 -0.17
C GLY A 174 7.11 2.16 -0.37
N SER A 175 7.64 2.19 -1.60
CA SER A 175 9.02 1.78 -1.88
C SER A 175 10.03 2.62 -1.11
N ILE A 176 9.83 3.94 -1.01
CA ILE A 176 10.68 4.83 -0.20
C ILE A 176 10.59 4.46 1.28
N ALA A 177 9.38 4.24 1.79
CA ALA A 177 9.16 3.88 3.20
C ALA A 177 9.84 2.55 3.57
N ALA A 178 9.68 1.51 2.75
CA ALA A 178 10.28 0.20 2.95
C ALA A 178 11.82 0.25 2.93
N GLN A 179 12.40 0.99 1.97
CA GLN A 179 13.84 1.20 1.91
C GLN A 179 14.37 1.99 3.11
N ALA A 180 13.66 3.06 3.51
CA ALA A 180 14.04 3.86 4.67
C ALA A 180 13.95 3.05 6.00
N ALA A 181 13.07 2.06 6.07
CA ALA A 181 12.99 1.11 7.18
C ALA A 181 14.13 0.08 7.16
N GLY A 182 14.86 -0.05 6.05
CA GLY A 182 15.94 -1.01 5.88
C GLY A 182 15.47 -2.41 5.46
N CYS A 183 14.27 -2.55 4.89
CA CYS A 183 13.78 -3.83 4.36
C CYS A 183 14.39 -4.15 2.99
N ALA A 184 14.57 -5.44 2.70
CA ALA A 184 14.69 -5.88 1.31
C ALA A 184 13.36 -5.59 0.58
N LEU A 185 13.43 -5.15 -0.68
CA LEU A 185 12.25 -4.63 -1.37
C LEU A 185 11.97 -5.34 -2.69
N LEU A 186 10.77 -5.88 -2.80
CA LEU A 186 10.16 -6.33 -4.05
C LEU A 186 9.11 -5.33 -4.50
N VAL A 187 9.29 -4.75 -5.69
CA VAL A 187 8.35 -3.82 -6.30
C VAL A 187 7.54 -4.55 -7.38
N VAL A 188 6.22 -4.50 -7.26
CA VAL A 188 5.28 -5.03 -8.25
C VAL A 188 4.37 -3.87 -8.69
N PRO A 189 4.80 -3.03 -9.65
CA PRO A 189 4.08 -1.81 -10.01
C PRO A 189 2.62 -2.06 -10.38
N CYS A 190 1.72 -1.18 -9.93
CA CYS A 190 0.31 -1.22 -10.29
C CYS A 190 -0.02 -0.11 -11.31
N GLU A 191 -0.49 1.02 -10.86
CA GLU A 191 -0.98 2.11 -11.73
C GLU A 191 0.10 3.13 -12.12
N VAL A 192 1.11 3.31 -11.26
CA VAL A 192 2.21 4.24 -11.54
C VAL A 192 3.54 3.51 -11.64
N PRO A 193 4.40 3.92 -12.56
CA PRO A 193 5.75 3.40 -12.61
C PRO A 193 6.49 3.82 -11.34
N VAL A 194 7.13 2.86 -10.69
CA VAL A 194 8.06 3.12 -9.59
C VAL A 194 9.44 3.38 -10.21
N PRO A 195 10.09 4.52 -9.94
CA PRO A 195 11.43 4.79 -10.46
C PRO A 195 12.43 3.72 -10.03
N ASP A 196 13.33 3.35 -10.92
CA ASP A 196 14.43 2.46 -10.59
C ASP A 196 15.39 3.16 -9.61
N ALA A 197 15.86 2.40 -8.63
CA ALA A 197 16.83 2.87 -7.63
C ALA A 197 17.58 1.67 -7.02
N PRO A 198 18.79 1.88 -6.50
CA PRO A 198 19.54 0.84 -5.80
C PRO A 198 18.69 0.17 -4.69
N GLY A 199 18.77 -1.15 -4.58
CA GLY A 199 18.05 -1.93 -3.57
C GLY A 199 16.58 -2.22 -3.91
N ARG A 200 16.09 -1.86 -5.09
CA ARG A 200 14.78 -2.23 -5.62
C ARG A 200 14.88 -3.42 -6.57
N THR A 201 14.06 -4.42 -6.33
CA THR A 201 13.90 -5.54 -7.27
C THR A 201 12.49 -5.49 -7.84
N PHE A 202 12.35 -5.58 -9.15
CA PHE A 202 11.09 -5.44 -9.84
C PHE A 202 10.57 -6.77 -10.37
N ARG A 203 9.25 -6.94 -10.32
CA ARG A 203 8.49 -7.97 -11.04
C ARG A 203 7.22 -7.34 -11.62
N ASP A 204 6.79 -7.86 -12.76
CA ASP A 204 5.53 -7.41 -13.39
C ASP A 204 4.29 -7.92 -12.64
N SER A 205 4.42 -9.02 -11.89
CA SER A 205 3.31 -9.67 -11.18
C SER A 205 3.82 -10.58 -10.08
N LEU A 206 2.95 -10.86 -9.10
CA LEU A 206 3.17 -11.91 -8.08
C LEU A 206 2.91 -13.32 -8.64
N VAL A 207 2.34 -13.46 -9.83
CA VAL A 207 2.12 -14.77 -10.46
C VAL A 207 3.44 -15.53 -10.61
N GLY A 208 3.48 -16.78 -10.10
CA GLY A 208 4.68 -17.62 -10.17
C GLY A 208 5.83 -17.14 -9.27
N LEU A 209 5.57 -16.32 -8.25
CA LEU A 209 6.56 -16.02 -7.24
C LEU A 209 6.80 -17.28 -6.40
N GLU A 210 8.07 -17.59 -6.20
CA GLU A 210 8.52 -18.71 -5.35
C GLU A 210 9.16 -18.19 -4.08
N LEU A 211 9.15 -18.98 -2.99
CA LEU A 211 9.75 -18.59 -1.72
C LEU A 211 11.25 -18.28 -1.86
N THR A 212 11.94 -19.02 -2.69
CA THR A 212 13.37 -18.83 -3.01
C THR A 212 13.66 -17.44 -3.55
N HIS A 213 12.75 -16.83 -4.32
CA HIS A 213 12.91 -15.46 -4.79
C HIS A 213 12.95 -14.46 -3.62
N LEU A 214 12.09 -14.64 -2.60
CA LEU A 214 12.06 -13.79 -1.41
C LEU A 214 13.30 -14.00 -0.53
N GLU A 215 13.76 -15.24 -0.39
CA GLU A 215 14.99 -15.57 0.34
C GLU A 215 16.24 -14.97 -0.32
N ASP A 216 16.29 -14.97 -1.66
CA ASP A 216 17.38 -14.36 -2.42
C ASP A 216 17.43 -12.85 -2.25
N LEU A 217 16.28 -12.17 -2.19
CA LEU A 217 16.21 -10.73 -1.94
C LEU A 217 16.87 -10.36 -0.62
N VAL A 218 16.58 -11.09 0.46
CA VAL A 218 17.22 -10.84 1.78
C VAL A 218 18.72 -11.11 1.70
N ARG A 219 19.15 -12.15 1.00
CA ARG A 219 20.58 -12.45 0.83
C ARG A 219 21.34 -11.36 0.07
N VAL A 220 20.75 -10.85 -1.01
CA VAL A 220 21.33 -9.75 -1.80
C VAL A 220 21.38 -8.49 -0.97
N HIS A 221 20.28 -8.14 -0.31
CA HIS A 221 20.16 -6.95 0.52
C HIS A 221 21.21 -6.90 1.65
N ALA A 222 21.45 -8.04 2.32
CA ALA A 222 22.42 -8.13 3.41
C ALA A 222 23.90 -7.98 2.96
N ASN A 223 24.19 -8.08 1.67
CA ASN A 223 25.52 -7.97 1.10
C ASN A 223 25.76 -6.63 0.36
N SER A 224 24.76 -5.74 0.34
CA SER A 224 24.80 -4.42 -0.32
C SER A 224 25.17 -3.33 0.68
#